data_c1f36d1224887ad1e5bdc2d40cc546cb
#
_entry.id   c1f36d1224887ad1e5bdc2d40cc546cb
#
_cell.length_a   1.000
_cell.length_b   1.000
_cell.length_c   1.000
_cell.angle_alpha   90.00
_cell.angle_beta   90.00
_cell.angle_gamma   90.00
#
_symmetry.space_group_name_H-M   'P 1'
#
loop_
_entity.id
_entity.type
_entity.pdbx_description
1 polymer ?
#
loop_
_entity_poly.entity_id
_entity_poly.type
_entity_poly.pdbx_seq_one_letter_code
_entity_poly.pdbx_strand_id
1 'polypeptide(L)'
;GTLGAVSAFVLGTGIMALVGLVYSEMVSAMPLAGGEHNYLLRGFGPRLAFIGSWGIVGGYISVVAFEAVAIPRTIAYIIPQVNSIPLWTVADFEVHLIWALIGVVTAIVLTLLNIRGIKQASFF
;
A
#
# COMPACT_ATOMS: atom_id res chain seq x y z
N GLY A 1 -0.53 24.12 -7.09
CA GLY A 1 -0.19 24.94 -5.93
C GLY A 1 -0.62 24.27 -4.62
N THR A 2 -0.17 24.79 -3.48
CA THR A 2 -0.40 24.27 -2.13
C THR A 2 -1.89 24.07 -1.79
N LEU A 3 -2.74 24.99 -2.21
CA LEU A 3 -4.20 24.88 -2.03
C LEU A 3 -4.80 23.67 -2.75
N GLY A 4 -4.31 23.37 -3.96
CA GLY A 4 -4.74 22.16 -4.69
C GLY A 4 -4.35 20.86 -4.00
N ALA A 5 -3.16 20.81 -3.41
CA ALA A 5 -2.71 19.66 -2.62
C ALA A 5 -3.58 19.48 -1.36
N VAL A 6 -3.81 20.55 -0.60
CA VAL A 6 -4.65 20.52 0.60
C VAL A 6 -6.09 20.07 0.26
N SER A 7 -6.70 20.64 -0.78
CA SER A 7 -8.06 20.25 -1.19
C SER A 7 -8.13 18.79 -1.65
N ALA A 8 -7.11 18.29 -2.36
CA ALA A 8 -7.03 16.90 -2.76
C ALA A 8 -6.95 15.95 -1.54
N PHE A 9 -6.15 16.30 -0.53
CA PHE A 9 -6.08 15.54 0.72
C PHE A 9 -7.40 15.54 1.49
N VAL A 10 -8.07 16.68 1.60
CA VAL A 10 -9.37 16.79 2.29
C VAL A 10 -10.43 15.94 1.57
N LEU A 11 -10.52 16.05 0.25
CA LEU A 11 -11.46 15.25 -0.54
C LEU A 11 -11.12 13.76 -0.47
N GLY A 12 -9.85 13.40 -0.60
CA GLY A 12 -9.39 12.01 -0.48
C GLY A 12 -9.72 11.42 0.89
N THR A 13 -9.52 12.17 1.98
CA THR A 13 -9.88 11.75 3.34
C THR A 13 -11.39 11.51 3.46
N GLY A 14 -12.21 12.40 2.91
CA GLY A 14 -13.67 12.22 2.89
C GLY A 14 -14.10 10.95 2.15
N ILE A 15 -13.52 10.68 0.98
CA ILE A 15 -13.79 9.46 0.20
C ILE A 15 -13.33 8.21 0.99
N MET A 16 -12.14 8.24 1.56
CA MET A 16 -11.63 7.12 2.36
C MET A 16 -12.45 6.86 3.62
N ALA A 17 -13.01 7.90 4.24
CA ALA A 17 -13.93 7.73 5.37
C ALA A 17 -15.21 6.99 4.94
N LEU A 18 -15.79 7.33 3.80
CA LEU A 18 -16.95 6.63 3.25
C LEU A 18 -16.64 5.17 2.94
N VAL A 19 -15.50 4.89 2.31
CA VAL A 19 -15.02 3.53 2.06
C VAL A 19 -14.87 2.76 3.37
N GLY A 20 -14.27 3.38 4.39
CA GLY A 20 -14.13 2.79 5.73
C GLY A 20 -15.45 2.41 6.39
N LEU A 21 -16.50 3.24 6.23
CA LEU A 21 -17.84 2.92 6.72
C LEU A 21 -18.43 1.70 6.02
N VAL A 22 -18.31 1.62 4.69
CA VAL A 22 -18.76 0.45 3.92
C VAL A 22 -18.04 -0.82 4.36
N TYR A 23 -16.71 -0.76 4.53
CA TYR A 23 -15.95 -1.90 5.04
C TYR A 23 -16.36 -2.31 6.45
N SER A 24 -16.60 -1.34 7.35
CA SER A 24 -17.06 -1.60 8.70
C SER A 24 -18.39 -2.36 8.73
N GLU A 25 -19.33 -1.96 7.88
CA GLU A 25 -20.61 -2.65 7.72
C GLU A 25 -20.42 -4.07 7.15
N MET A 26 -19.60 -4.22 6.12
CA MET A 26 -19.35 -5.52 5.49
C MET A 26 -18.64 -6.49 6.43
N VAL A 27 -17.67 -6.04 7.21
CA VAL A 27 -16.98 -6.86 8.22
C VAL A 27 -17.93 -7.31 9.30
N SER A 28 -18.83 -6.44 9.76
CA SER A 28 -19.84 -6.81 10.78
C SER A 28 -20.87 -7.80 10.25
N ALA A 29 -21.27 -7.65 9.00
CA ALA A 29 -22.24 -8.55 8.36
C ALA A 29 -21.65 -9.91 7.96
N MET A 30 -20.36 -9.94 7.60
CA MET A 30 -19.66 -11.13 7.11
C MET A 30 -18.28 -11.27 7.76
N PRO A 31 -18.19 -11.70 9.03
CA PRO A 31 -16.94 -11.86 9.76
C PRO A 31 -16.16 -13.11 9.31
N LEU A 32 -15.73 -13.13 8.06
CA LEU A 32 -15.02 -14.25 7.44
C LEU A 32 -13.60 -13.80 7.05
N ALA A 33 -12.63 -14.70 7.23
CA ALA A 33 -11.30 -14.51 6.71
C ALA A 33 -11.33 -14.50 5.17
N GLY A 34 -10.60 -13.56 4.54
CA GLY A 34 -10.56 -13.40 3.09
C GLY A 34 -11.08 -12.05 2.58
N GLY A 35 -11.58 -11.19 3.47
CA GLY A 35 -11.91 -9.78 3.19
C GLY A 35 -12.75 -9.61 1.92
N GLU A 36 -12.28 -8.72 1.05
CA GLU A 36 -12.95 -8.28 -0.18
C GLU A 36 -13.31 -9.43 -1.11
N HIS A 37 -12.49 -10.48 -1.19
CA HIS A 37 -12.80 -11.65 -2.01
C HIS A 37 -14.15 -12.30 -1.60
N ASN A 38 -14.37 -12.47 -0.29
CA ASN A 38 -15.61 -13.06 0.21
C ASN A 38 -16.82 -12.16 -0.02
N TYR A 39 -16.63 -10.84 0.08
CA TYR A 39 -17.71 -9.89 -0.21
C TYR A 39 -18.10 -9.94 -1.68
N LEU A 40 -17.11 -9.97 -2.58
CA LEU A 40 -17.34 -10.11 -4.01
C LEU A 40 -17.97 -11.48 -4.37
N LEU A 41 -17.50 -12.54 -3.73
CA LEU A 41 -18.02 -13.88 -3.98
C LEU A 41 -19.51 -14.02 -3.63
N ARG A 42 -19.91 -13.44 -2.50
CA ARG A 42 -21.30 -13.48 -2.05
C ARG A 42 -22.20 -12.50 -2.77
N GLY A 43 -21.68 -11.31 -3.14
CA GLY A 43 -22.47 -10.29 -3.82
C GLY A 43 -22.61 -10.49 -5.31
N PHE A 44 -21.56 -10.97 -5.98
CA PHE A 44 -21.48 -11.00 -7.44
C PHE A 44 -21.18 -12.39 -8.03
N GLY A 45 -20.93 -13.38 -7.18
CA GLY A 45 -20.62 -14.74 -7.61
C GLY A 45 -19.17 -14.96 -8.03
N PRO A 46 -18.78 -16.22 -8.35
CA PRO A 46 -17.38 -16.64 -8.45
C PRO A 46 -16.60 -15.98 -9.60
N ARG A 47 -17.24 -15.67 -10.71
CA ARG A 47 -16.56 -15.06 -11.87
C ARG A 47 -16.10 -13.64 -11.58
N LEU A 48 -16.98 -12.81 -11.04
CA LEU A 48 -16.65 -11.41 -10.69
C LEU A 48 -15.77 -11.35 -9.46
N ALA A 49 -15.93 -12.27 -8.51
CA ALA A 49 -15.01 -12.38 -7.37
C ALA A 49 -13.58 -12.67 -7.81
N PHE A 50 -13.38 -13.57 -8.78
CA PHE A 50 -12.05 -13.87 -9.33
C PHE A 50 -11.41 -12.61 -9.96
N ILE A 51 -12.14 -11.93 -10.85
CA ILE A 51 -11.65 -10.70 -11.51
C ILE A 51 -11.35 -9.62 -10.48
N GLY A 52 -12.26 -9.39 -9.54
CA GLY A 52 -12.07 -8.38 -8.48
C GLY A 52 -10.89 -8.69 -7.57
N SER A 53 -10.67 -9.97 -7.21
CA SER A 53 -9.51 -10.38 -6.42
C SER A 53 -8.19 -10.12 -7.13
N TRP A 54 -8.12 -10.34 -8.44
CA TRP A 54 -6.94 -9.97 -9.23
C TRP A 54 -6.69 -8.46 -9.25
N GLY A 55 -7.77 -7.66 -9.35
CA GLY A 55 -7.67 -6.20 -9.24
C GLY A 55 -7.14 -5.76 -7.88
N ILE A 56 -7.60 -6.38 -6.80
CA ILE A 56 -7.15 -6.12 -5.43
C ILE A 56 -5.66 -6.47 -5.26
N VAL A 57 -5.25 -7.65 -5.73
CA VAL A 57 -3.84 -8.07 -5.69
C VAL A 57 -2.97 -7.11 -6.48
N GLY A 58 -3.40 -6.69 -7.68
CA GLY A 58 -2.70 -5.68 -8.47
C GLY A 58 -2.58 -4.35 -7.74
N GLY A 59 -3.64 -3.91 -7.07
CA GLY A 59 -3.64 -2.71 -6.22
C GLY A 59 -2.61 -2.80 -5.09
N TYR A 60 -2.60 -3.88 -4.32
CA TYR A 60 -1.63 -4.08 -3.24
C TYR A 60 -0.19 -4.13 -3.74
N ILE A 61 0.08 -4.84 -4.85
CA ILE A 61 1.42 -4.86 -5.45
C ILE A 61 1.86 -3.44 -5.85
N SER A 62 0.97 -2.65 -6.43
CA SER A 62 1.26 -1.27 -6.84
C SER A 62 1.57 -0.37 -5.64
N VAL A 63 0.83 -0.51 -4.53
CA VAL A 63 1.09 0.23 -3.29
C VAL A 63 2.44 -0.13 -2.70
N VAL A 64 2.76 -1.43 -2.60
CA VAL A 64 4.07 -1.89 -2.08
C VAL A 64 5.22 -1.39 -2.95
N ALA A 65 5.06 -1.44 -4.27
CA ALA A 65 6.07 -0.92 -5.21
C ALA A 65 6.26 0.60 -5.04
N PHE A 66 5.18 1.35 -4.87
CA PHE A 66 5.22 2.78 -4.61
C PHE A 66 5.93 3.10 -3.28
N GLU A 67 5.59 2.41 -2.21
CA GLU A 67 6.20 2.60 -0.89
C GLU A 67 7.69 2.26 -0.89
N ALA A 68 8.09 1.20 -1.60
CA ALA A 68 9.50 0.81 -1.73
C ALA A 68 10.35 1.90 -2.39
N VAL A 69 9.76 2.78 -3.19
CA VAL A 69 10.43 3.95 -3.79
C VAL A 69 10.26 5.21 -2.94
N ALA A 70 9.09 5.43 -2.37
CA ALA A 70 8.77 6.64 -1.62
C ALA A 70 9.55 6.74 -0.30
N ILE A 71 9.71 5.62 0.42
CA ILE A 71 10.42 5.59 1.70
C ILE A 71 11.89 6.01 1.56
N PRO A 72 12.71 5.39 0.68
CA PRO A 72 14.09 5.80 0.47
C PRO A 72 14.21 7.27 0.05
N ARG A 73 13.29 7.73 -0.81
CA ARG A 73 13.29 9.11 -1.29
C ARG A 73 12.99 10.12 -0.17
N THR A 74 12.10 9.78 0.74
CA THR A 74 11.82 10.60 1.92
C THR A 74 13.03 10.66 2.85
N ILE A 75 13.71 9.52 3.05
CA ILE A 75 14.95 9.46 3.83
C ILE A 75 16.05 10.28 3.17
N ALA A 76 16.20 10.22 1.86
CA ALA A 76 17.18 10.98 1.10
C ALA A 76 16.95 12.51 1.20
N TYR A 77 15.72 12.94 1.41
CA TYR A 77 15.40 14.34 1.66
C TYR A 77 15.95 14.83 3.02
N ILE A 78 15.96 13.95 4.03
CA ILE A 78 16.46 14.24 5.38
C ILE A 78 17.98 14.02 5.46
N ILE A 79 18.46 12.95 4.81
CA ILE A 79 19.86 12.50 4.81
C ILE A 79 20.37 12.45 3.37
N PRO A 80 20.90 13.55 2.80
CA PRO A 80 21.32 13.60 1.39
C PRO A 80 22.44 12.61 1.02
N GLN A 81 23.21 12.12 2.00
CA GLN A 81 24.28 11.15 1.82
C GLN A 81 23.78 9.81 1.24
N VAL A 82 22.49 9.53 1.35
CA VAL A 82 21.85 8.34 0.76
C VAL A 82 21.92 8.35 -0.77
N ASN A 83 22.15 9.52 -1.39
CA ASN A 83 22.27 9.71 -2.84
C ASN A 83 23.70 9.52 -3.39
N SER A 84 24.60 8.87 -2.65
CA SER A 84 26.04 8.87 -2.97
C SER A 84 26.46 7.94 -4.11
N ILE A 85 25.70 6.89 -4.41
CA ILE A 85 26.09 5.87 -5.41
C ILE A 85 24.96 5.66 -6.42
N PRO A 86 25.01 6.28 -7.61
CA PRO A 86 24.02 6.05 -8.65
C PRO A 86 24.20 4.67 -9.27
N LEU A 87 23.12 3.93 -9.51
CA LEU A 87 23.12 2.62 -10.18
C LEU A 87 22.66 2.73 -11.63
N TRP A 88 21.46 3.25 -11.84
CA TRP A 88 20.86 3.43 -13.17
C TRP A 88 19.81 4.53 -13.14
N THR A 89 19.38 4.94 -14.33
CA THR A 89 18.35 5.97 -14.50
C THR A 89 17.11 5.35 -15.14
N VAL A 90 15.93 5.63 -14.58
CA VAL A 90 14.64 5.21 -15.13
C VAL A 90 13.80 6.45 -15.35
N ALA A 91 13.42 6.74 -16.61
CA ALA A 91 12.58 7.90 -16.96
C ALA A 91 13.05 9.21 -16.26
N ASP A 92 14.33 9.53 -16.41
CA ASP A 92 15.03 10.69 -15.83
C ASP A 92 15.15 10.69 -14.28
N PHE A 93 14.80 9.59 -13.61
CA PHE A 93 15.02 9.41 -12.18
C PHE A 93 16.26 8.54 -11.93
N GLU A 94 17.22 9.07 -11.21
CA GLU A 94 18.38 8.31 -10.76
C GLU A 94 18.01 7.40 -9.59
N VAL A 95 18.32 6.11 -9.75
CA VAL A 95 18.19 5.11 -8.70
C VAL A 95 19.55 4.92 -8.03
N HIS A 96 19.60 5.09 -6.71
CA HIS A 96 20.82 4.97 -5.94
C HIS A 96 20.88 3.64 -5.18
N LEU A 97 22.09 3.08 -5.01
CA LEU A 97 22.31 1.79 -4.35
C LEU A 97 21.68 1.74 -2.95
N ILE A 98 21.89 2.79 -2.16
CA ILE A 98 21.37 2.87 -0.79
C ILE A 98 19.86 2.92 -0.79
N TRP A 99 19.22 3.58 -1.76
CA TRP A 99 17.77 3.56 -1.94
C TRP A 99 17.24 2.15 -2.19
N ALA A 100 17.88 1.43 -3.12
CA ALA A 100 17.49 0.07 -3.44
C ALA A 100 17.60 -0.85 -2.22
N LEU A 101 18.67 -0.73 -1.45
CA LEU A 101 18.87 -1.51 -0.22
C LEU A 101 17.81 -1.17 0.84
N ILE A 102 17.53 0.10 1.09
CA ILE A 102 16.48 0.52 2.03
C ILE A 102 15.13 -0.02 1.58
N GLY A 103 14.78 0.10 0.30
CA GLY A 103 13.53 -0.42 -0.25
C GLY A 103 13.39 -1.93 -0.06
N VAL A 104 14.43 -2.70 -0.39
CA VAL A 104 14.45 -4.15 -0.22
C VAL A 104 14.33 -4.54 1.25
N VAL A 105 15.10 -3.93 2.15
CA VAL A 105 15.04 -4.20 3.58
C VAL A 105 13.65 -3.89 4.13
N THR A 106 13.08 -2.75 3.77
CA THR A 106 11.73 -2.37 4.19
C THR A 106 10.69 -3.37 3.70
N ALA A 107 10.75 -3.78 2.44
CA ALA A 107 9.83 -4.77 1.87
C ALA A 107 9.94 -6.12 2.60
N ILE A 108 11.16 -6.59 2.90
CA ILE A 108 11.38 -7.82 3.66
C ILE A 108 10.80 -7.70 5.08
N VAL A 109 11.10 -6.60 5.78
CA VAL A 109 10.62 -6.39 7.16
C VAL A 109 9.09 -6.37 7.19
N LEU A 110 8.46 -5.60 6.31
CA LEU A 110 7.00 -5.54 6.22
C LEU A 110 6.38 -6.90 5.87
N THR A 111 6.99 -7.64 4.95
CA THR A 111 6.53 -8.99 4.59
C THR A 111 6.64 -9.94 5.78
N LEU A 112 7.75 -9.94 6.51
CA LEU A 112 7.92 -10.78 7.70
C LEU A 112 6.95 -10.41 8.82
N LEU A 113 6.70 -9.12 9.02
CA LEU A 113 5.69 -8.64 9.97
C LEU A 113 4.30 -9.13 9.57
N ASN A 114 3.93 -9.05 8.29
CA ASN A 114 2.66 -9.55 7.79
C ASN A 114 2.51 -11.07 7.94
N ILE A 115 3.57 -11.84 7.67
CA ILE A 115 3.56 -13.31 7.84
C ILE A 115 3.43 -13.71 9.31
N ARG A 116 4.17 -13.05 10.20
CA ARG A 116 4.09 -13.29 11.66
C ARG A 116 2.80 -12.76 12.28
N GLY A 117 2.13 -11.94 11.62
CA GLY A 117 0.83 -11.38 11.52
C GLY A 117 0.02 -11.02 12.69
N ILE A 118 -1.11 -11.09 12.34
CA ILE A 118 -2.40 -10.79 12.98
C ILE A 118 -2.45 -11.02 14.53
N LYS A 119 -1.73 -11.98 15.09
CA LYS A 119 -1.68 -12.18 16.56
C LYS A 119 -0.99 -11.06 17.33
N GLN A 120 -0.07 -10.33 16.71
CA GLN A 120 0.62 -9.22 17.37
C GLN A 120 -0.02 -7.87 17.05
N ALA A 121 -0.63 -7.73 15.89
CA ALA A 121 -1.36 -6.51 15.52
C ALA A 121 -2.66 -6.31 16.32
N SER A 122 -3.22 -7.37 16.93
CA SER A 122 -4.38 -7.27 17.81
C SER A 122 -4.03 -6.82 19.25
N PHE A 123 -2.75 -6.60 19.55
CA PHE A 123 -2.28 -6.12 20.86
C PHE A 123 -2.01 -4.59 20.88
N PHE A 124 -2.07 -3.93 19.73
CA PHE A 124 -1.97 -2.48 19.55
C PHE A 124 -3.29 -1.92 19.05
#